data_6f90aba622e9aa7f0542e45ae41875a4
#
_entry.id   6f90aba622e9aa7f0542e45ae41875a4
#
_cell.length_a   1.000
_cell.length_b   1.000
_cell.length_c   1.000
_cell.angle_alpha   90.00
_cell.angle_beta   90.00
_cell.angle_gamma   90.00
#
_symmetry.space_group_name_H-M   'P 1'
#
loop_
_entity.id
_entity.type
_entity.pdbx_description
1 polymer ?
#
loop_
_entity_poly.entity_id
_entity_poly.type
_entity_poly.pdbx_seq_one_letter_code
_entity_poly.pdbx_strand_id
1 'polypeptide(L)'
;MIGVRRSGKSTLCFQALEKAGVKYAYVDFDDERLAKIQAEDLNDILEVLYKIYGDFNYLFLDEIQNIEGWHLFVNRMLRKRMHVIVTGSNAKLLSSDLATHLSGRSKEIPLYPFSFYEYCMMKEVDTEGMSTKKQAFRRAAFDDYLKLGGFPELHIIGEHQTYVKNLVSNILQRDIEQRFKITYQATFEQLAHHLLNVAPV
;
A
#
# COMPACT_ATOMS: atom_id res chain seq x y z
N MET A 1 -0.30 -6.89 4.40
CA MET A 1 0.83 -6.14 3.81
C MET A 1 0.68 -4.66 4.16
N ILE A 2 1.75 -4.04 4.58
CA ILE A 2 1.78 -2.63 5.03
C ILE A 2 2.83 -1.86 4.23
N GLY A 3 2.64 -0.55 4.07
CA GLY A 3 3.58 0.31 3.35
C GLY A 3 2.91 1.62 2.95
N VAL A 4 3.69 2.61 2.58
CA VAL A 4 3.19 3.92 2.18
C VAL A 4 2.19 3.81 1.01
N ARG A 5 1.29 4.78 0.89
CA ARG A 5 0.37 4.88 -0.25
C ARG A 5 1.16 4.85 -1.56
N ARG A 6 0.66 4.11 -2.56
CA ARG A 6 1.28 3.95 -3.90
C ARG A 6 2.65 3.23 -3.93
N SER A 7 3.02 2.49 -2.88
CA SER A 7 4.21 1.62 -2.91
C SER A 7 4.03 0.32 -3.70
N GLY A 8 2.84 0.06 -4.27
CA GLY A 8 2.57 -1.15 -5.07
C GLY A 8 2.01 -2.33 -4.28
N LYS A 9 1.47 -2.12 -3.07
CA LYS A 9 0.93 -3.20 -2.21
C LYS A 9 -0.08 -4.08 -2.92
N SER A 10 -1.13 -3.48 -3.46
CA SER A 10 -2.22 -4.20 -4.14
C SER A 10 -1.70 -4.93 -5.36
N THR A 11 -0.84 -4.29 -6.16
CA THR A 11 -0.21 -4.89 -7.34
C THR A 11 0.59 -6.14 -6.97
N LEU A 12 1.41 -6.07 -5.93
CA LEU A 12 2.20 -7.21 -5.47
C LEU A 12 1.31 -8.35 -4.95
N CYS A 13 0.20 -8.02 -4.26
CA CYS A 13 -0.77 -9.02 -3.81
C CYS A 13 -1.42 -9.74 -5.01
N PHE A 14 -1.86 -9.02 -6.03
CA PHE A 14 -2.40 -9.61 -7.25
C PHE A 14 -1.39 -10.52 -7.94
N GLN A 15 -0.18 -10.05 -8.17
CA GLN A 15 0.88 -10.85 -8.79
C GLN A 15 1.18 -12.13 -7.99
N ALA A 16 1.19 -12.05 -6.66
CA ALA A 16 1.43 -13.20 -5.81
C ALA A 16 0.29 -14.22 -5.88
N LEU A 17 -0.98 -13.77 -5.89
CA LEU A 17 -2.16 -14.62 -6.00
C LEU A 17 -2.25 -15.29 -7.38
N GLU A 18 -1.99 -14.54 -8.45
CA GLU A 18 -1.94 -15.05 -9.83
C GLU A 18 -0.83 -16.08 -9.99
N LYS A 19 0.38 -15.78 -9.51
CA LYS A 19 1.52 -16.71 -9.56
C LYS A 19 1.26 -18.00 -8.75
N ALA A 20 0.51 -17.90 -7.66
CA ALA A 20 0.12 -19.06 -6.86
C ALA A 20 -0.99 -19.90 -7.53
N GLY A 21 -1.68 -19.37 -8.54
CA GLY A 21 -2.77 -20.06 -9.25
C GLY A 21 -3.96 -20.38 -8.36
N VAL A 22 -4.21 -19.56 -7.33
CA VAL A 22 -5.28 -19.78 -6.34
C VAL A 22 -6.55 -19.03 -6.70
N LYS A 23 -7.71 -19.58 -6.33
CA LYS A 23 -8.98 -18.85 -6.43
C LYS A 23 -9.11 -17.89 -5.27
N TYR A 24 -9.33 -16.63 -5.59
CA TYR A 24 -9.49 -15.56 -4.60
C TYR A 24 -10.64 -14.63 -4.91
N ALA A 25 -11.20 -14.02 -3.89
CA ALA A 25 -12.10 -12.88 -4.00
C ALA A 25 -11.39 -11.62 -3.55
N TYR A 26 -11.74 -10.50 -4.15
CA TYR A 26 -11.13 -9.19 -3.91
C TYR A 26 -12.18 -8.14 -3.64
N VAL A 27 -11.87 -7.25 -2.69
CA VAL A 27 -12.64 -6.02 -2.46
C VAL A 27 -11.70 -4.90 -2.03
N ASP A 28 -11.93 -3.70 -2.58
CA ASP A 28 -11.21 -2.47 -2.24
C ASP A 28 -12.12 -1.57 -1.40
N PHE A 29 -11.71 -1.31 -0.17
CA PHE A 29 -12.43 -0.43 0.77
C PHE A 29 -12.00 1.04 0.67
N ASP A 30 -11.14 1.42 -0.29
CA ASP A 30 -10.93 2.83 -0.68
C ASP A 30 -11.91 3.28 -1.78
N ASP A 31 -12.76 2.35 -2.29
CA ASP A 31 -13.82 2.66 -3.25
C ASP A 31 -14.92 3.51 -2.58
N GLU A 32 -15.19 4.69 -3.15
CA GLU A 32 -16.18 5.64 -2.64
C GLU A 32 -17.60 5.04 -2.50
N ARG A 33 -17.94 4.05 -3.32
CA ARG A 33 -19.22 3.33 -3.27
C ARG A 33 -19.38 2.52 -1.98
N LEU A 34 -18.28 2.16 -1.35
CA LEU A 34 -18.22 1.42 -0.08
C LEU A 34 -17.99 2.34 1.13
N ALA A 35 -17.91 3.67 0.96
CA ALA A 35 -17.57 4.62 2.02
C ALA A 35 -18.53 4.62 3.24
N LYS A 36 -19.75 4.08 3.08
CA LYS A 36 -20.75 3.99 4.17
C LYS A 36 -20.84 2.61 4.81
N ILE A 37 -20.07 1.65 4.33
CA ILE A 37 -20.07 0.27 4.83
C ILE A 37 -19.55 0.23 6.26
N GLN A 38 -20.24 -0.54 7.10
CA GLN A 38 -19.87 -0.81 8.50
C GLN A 38 -19.41 -2.27 8.64
N ALA A 39 -18.85 -2.61 9.80
CA ALA A 39 -18.40 -3.98 10.08
C ALA A 39 -19.51 -5.02 10.00
N GLU A 40 -20.76 -4.63 10.32
CA GLU A 40 -21.94 -5.47 10.23
C GLU A 40 -22.26 -5.88 8.79
N ASP A 41 -22.01 -4.99 7.81
CA ASP A 41 -22.29 -5.21 6.39
C ASP A 41 -21.26 -6.13 5.71
N LEU A 42 -20.12 -6.40 6.37
CA LEU A 42 -19.05 -7.25 5.80
C LEU A 42 -19.53 -8.70 5.50
N ASN A 43 -20.63 -9.14 6.13
CA ASN A 43 -21.25 -10.41 5.80
C ASN A 43 -21.97 -10.37 4.46
N ASP A 44 -22.68 -9.29 4.19
CA ASP A 44 -23.43 -9.11 2.94
C ASP A 44 -22.44 -8.97 1.78
N ILE A 45 -21.33 -8.27 2.00
CA ILE A 45 -20.22 -8.23 1.03
C ILE A 45 -19.69 -9.64 0.77
N LEU A 46 -19.45 -10.45 1.81
CA LEU A 46 -18.98 -11.82 1.63
C LEU A 46 -19.96 -12.66 0.82
N GLU A 47 -21.27 -12.51 1.04
CA GLU A 47 -22.30 -13.20 0.27
C GLU A 47 -22.25 -12.79 -1.20
N VAL A 48 -22.09 -11.50 -1.48
CA VAL A 48 -21.93 -10.97 -2.84
C VAL A 48 -20.67 -11.53 -3.49
N LEU A 49 -19.55 -11.58 -2.76
CA LEU A 49 -18.32 -12.17 -3.27
C LEU A 49 -18.50 -13.64 -3.66
N TYR A 50 -19.19 -14.45 -2.85
CA TYR A 50 -19.52 -15.83 -3.24
C TYR A 50 -20.42 -15.92 -4.48
N LYS A 51 -21.34 -14.98 -4.67
CA LYS A 51 -22.18 -14.92 -5.89
C LYS A 51 -21.36 -14.60 -7.14
N ILE A 52 -20.35 -13.73 -7.01
CA ILE A 52 -19.52 -13.27 -8.14
C ILE A 52 -18.40 -14.26 -8.46
N TYR A 53 -17.63 -14.69 -7.44
CA TYR A 53 -16.41 -15.48 -7.62
C TYR A 53 -16.63 -16.98 -7.44
N GLY A 54 -17.81 -17.40 -6.96
CA GLY A 54 -18.07 -18.79 -6.57
C GLY A 54 -17.31 -19.17 -5.30
N ASP A 55 -16.84 -20.41 -5.23
CA ASP A 55 -16.08 -20.89 -4.09
C ASP A 55 -14.61 -20.46 -4.18
N PHE A 56 -14.09 -19.88 -3.11
CA PHE A 56 -12.71 -19.40 -2.99
C PHE A 56 -12.15 -19.63 -1.58
N ASN A 57 -10.83 -19.81 -1.48
CA ASN A 57 -10.14 -20.02 -0.22
C ASN A 57 -9.26 -18.83 0.19
N TYR A 58 -9.06 -17.87 -0.72
CA TYR A 58 -8.29 -16.65 -0.47
C TYR A 58 -9.21 -15.44 -0.56
N LEU A 59 -9.11 -14.56 0.44
CA LEU A 59 -9.87 -13.31 0.52
C LEU A 59 -8.88 -12.16 0.62
N PHE A 60 -8.88 -11.30 -0.41
CA PHE A 60 -8.04 -10.13 -0.44
C PHE A 60 -8.86 -8.87 -0.14
N LEU A 61 -8.58 -8.24 0.99
CA LEU A 61 -9.24 -7.05 1.52
C LEU A 61 -8.25 -5.88 1.45
N ASP A 62 -8.44 -5.03 0.45
CA ASP A 62 -7.56 -3.88 0.23
C ASP A 62 -8.07 -2.68 1.03
N GLU A 63 -7.14 -1.96 1.71
CA GLU A 63 -7.41 -0.80 2.55
C GLU A 63 -8.53 -1.03 3.60
N ILE A 64 -8.60 -2.26 4.17
CA ILE A 64 -9.66 -2.70 5.09
C ILE A 64 -9.75 -1.86 6.37
N GLN A 65 -8.68 -1.13 6.74
CA GLN A 65 -8.69 -0.24 7.91
C GLN A 65 -9.67 0.92 7.77
N ASN A 66 -10.24 1.14 6.59
CA ASN A 66 -11.30 2.11 6.40
C ASN A 66 -12.62 1.68 7.08
N ILE A 67 -12.77 0.40 7.44
CA ILE A 67 -13.92 -0.14 8.15
C ILE A 67 -13.57 -0.29 9.64
N GLU A 68 -14.25 0.43 10.50
CA GLU A 68 -14.06 0.27 11.95
C GLU A 68 -14.52 -1.13 12.40
N GLY A 69 -13.74 -1.79 13.28
CA GLY A 69 -14.08 -3.15 13.76
C GLY A 69 -13.82 -4.29 12.77
N TRP A 70 -13.20 -4.04 11.61
CA TRP A 70 -12.89 -5.03 10.58
C TRP A 70 -12.17 -6.29 11.09
N HIS A 71 -11.38 -6.17 12.14
CA HIS A 71 -10.61 -7.26 12.73
C HIS A 71 -11.49 -8.41 13.25
N LEU A 72 -12.73 -8.12 13.68
CA LEU A 72 -13.69 -9.15 14.11
C LEU A 72 -14.09 -10.04 12.93
N PHE A 73 -14.34 -9.44 11.78
CA PHE A 73 -14.63 -10.14 10.53
C PHE A 73 -13.44 -11.02 10.11
N VAL A 74 -12.23 -10.45 10.06
CA VAL A 74 -11.01 -11.19 9.67
C VAL A 74 -10.77 -12.38 10.61
N ASN A 75 -10.88 -12.18 11.93
CA ASN A 75 -10.75 -13.28 12.89
C ASN A 75 -11.77 -14.40 12.64
N ARG A 76 -12.99 -14.06 12.24
CA ARG A 76 -14.02 -15.05 11.89
C ARG A 76 -13.64 -15.82 10.62
N MET A 77 -13.10 -15.15 9.60
CA MET A 77 -12.63 -15.79 8.36
C MET A 77 -11.44 -16.73 8.63
N LEU A 78 -10.49 -16.31 9.48
CA LEU A 78 -9.38 -17.17 9.91
C LEU A 78 -9.85 -18.43 10.65
N ARG A 79 -10.89 -18.32 11.49
CA ARG A 79 -11.50 -19.52 12.14
C ARG A 79 -12.14 -20.46 11.13
N LYS A 80 -12.64 -19.94 10.00
CA LYS A 80 -13.14 -20.74 8.88
C LYS A 80 -12.03 -21.30 7.99
N ARG A 81 -10.76 -21.12 8.37
CA ARG A 81 -9.55 -21.54 7.64
C ARG A 81 -9.40 -20.85 6.26
N MET A 82 -9.97 -19.67 6.10
CA MET A 82 -9.71 -18.85 4.92
C MET A 82 -8.33 -18.19 5.03
N HIS A 83 -7.63 -18.11 3.93
CA HIS A 83 -6.42 -17.30 3.78
C HIS A 83 -6.82 -15.85 3.53
N VAL A 84 -6.53 -14.97 4.48
CA VAL A 84 -6.91 -13.56 4.37
C VAL A 84 -5.66 -12.73 4.14
N ILE A 85 -5.69 -11.96 3.06
CA ILE A 85 -4.67 -10.93 2.76
C ILE A 85 -5.32 -9.59 3.04
N VAL A 86 -4.67 -8.79 3.86
CA VAL A 86 -5.09 -7.42 4.13
C VAL A 86 -3.97 -6.46 3.73
N THR A 87 -4.35 -5.35 3.13
CA THR A 87 -3.41 -4.23 2.90
C THR A 87 -3.89 -2.99 3.64
N GLY A 88 -2.95 -2.09 3.86
CA GLY A 88 -3.23 -0.77 4.38
C GLY A 88 -2.04 0.16 4.19
N SER A 89 -2.35 1.38 3.80
CA SER A 89 -1.36 2.45 3.61
C SER A 89 -0.90 3.07 4.93
N ASN A 90 -1.43 2.57 6.06
CA ASN A 90 -1.42 3.33 7.27
C ASN A 90 -0.92 2.55 8.50
N ALA A 91 -0.26 3.30 9.42
CA ALA A 91 0.13 2.84 10.75
C ALA A 91 -1.05 2.32 11.64
N LYS A 92 -2.32 2.51 11.26
CA LYS A 92 -3.45 1.83 11.92
C LYS A 92 -3.36 0.30 11.83
N LEU A 93 -2.79 -0.23 10.75
CA LEU A 93 -2.46 -1.65 10.64
C LEU A 93 -1.23 -2.03 11.49
N LEU A 94 -0.39 -1.05 11.82
CA LEU A 94 0.78 -1.20 12.71
C LEU A 94 0.43 -0.97 14.19
N SER A 95 -0.80 -0.49 14.47
CA SER A 95 -1.20 -0.16 15.84
C SER A 95 -1.36 -1.42 16.70
N SER A 96 -1.29 -1.21 18.00
CA SER A 96 -1.55 -2.20 19.05
C SER A 96 -2.78 -3.08 18.82
N ASP A 97 -3.78 -2.58 18.07
CA ASP A 97 -5.03 -3.31 17.80
C ASP A 97 -4.79 -4.54 16.92
N LEU A 98 -3.91 -4.47 15.92
CA LEU A 98 -3.53 -5.65 15.11
C LEU A 98 -2.72 -6.64 15.92
N ALA A 99 -1.72 -6.15 16.66
CA ALA A 99 -0.92 -6.99 17.53
C ALA A 99 -1.80 -7.66 18.60
N THR A 100 -2.81 -6.95 19.10
CA THR A 100 -3.72 -7.45 20.14
C THR A 100 -4.79 -8.40 19.57
N HIS A 101 -5.42 -8.06 18.46
CA HIS A 101 -6.57 -8.81 17.92
C HIS A 101 -6.20 -9.95 16.96
N LEU A 102 -5.08 -9.87 16.27
CA LEU A 102 -4.57 -10.91 15.37
C LEU A 102 -3.26 -11.55 15.85
N SER A 103 -2.93 -11.36 17.13
CA SER A 103 -1.70 -11.86 17.74
C SER A 103 -1.47 -13.35 17.44
N GLY A 104 -0.30 -13.68 16.90
CA GLY A 104 0.10 -15.04 16.55
C GLY A 104 -0.59 -15.64 15.31
N ARG A 105 -1.48 -14.92 14.64
CA ARG A 105 -2.23 -15.41 13.45
C ARG A 105 -1.96 -14.60 12.18
N SER A 106 -1.13 -13.56 12.27
CA SER A 106 -0.80 -12.71 11.14
C SER A 106 0.70 -12.66 10.93
N LYS A 107 1.09 -12.55 9.66
CA LYS A 107 2.46 -12.21 9.25
C LYS A 107 2.42 -10.84 8.61
N GLU A 108 3.17 -9.92 9.17
CA GLU A 108 3.34 -8.59 8.62
C GLU A 108 4.42 -8.61 7.53
N ILE A 109 4.10 -8.00 6.40
CA ILE A 109 5.02 -7.85 5.27
C ILE A 109 5.08 -6.35 4.97
N PRO A 110 6.16 -5.66 5.35
CA PRO A 110 6.37 -4.28 4.98
C PRO A 110 6.78 -4.18 3.51
N LEU A 111 6.17 -3.25 2.78
CA LEU A 111 6.52 -2.92 1.41
C LEU A 111 6.96 -1.46 1.34
N TYR A 112 8.18 -1.25 0.88
CA TYR A 112 8.74 0.05 0.61
C TYR A 112 8.65 0.39 -0.87
N PRO A 113 8.79 1.66 -1.27
CA PRO A 113 9.09 2.01 -2.65
C PRO A 113 10.33 1.26 -3.14
N PHE A 114 10.53 1.16 -4.44
CA PHE A 114 11.66 0.43 -5.02
C PHE A 114 12.99 0.88 -4.39
N SER A 115 13.78 -0.08 -3.97
CA SER A 115 15.20 0.10 -3.72
C SER A 115 15.92 0.40 -5.04
N PHE A 116 17.12 0.93 -4.97
CA PHE A 116 17.92 1.15 -6.20
C PHE A 116 18.17 -0.15 -6.98
N TYR A 117 18.29 -1.27 -6.29
CA TYR A 117 18.42 -2.58 -6.94
C TYR A 117 17.16 -2.95 -7.73
N GLU A 118 15.98 -2.82 -7.13
CA GLU A 118 14.69 -3.09 -7.80
C GLU A 118 14.45 -2.10 -8.96
N TYR A 119 14.85 -0.84 -8.78
CA TYR A 119 14.84 0.15 -9.84
C TYR A 119 15.72 -0.27 -11.02
N CYS A 120 16.94 -0.73 -10.77
CA CYS A 120 17.83 -1.26 -11.81
C CYS A 120 17.23 -2.46 -12.53
N MET A 121 16.61 -3.38 -11.79
CA MET A 121 15.91 -4.52 -12.41
C MET A 121 14.77 -4.07 -13.33
N MET A 122 13.95 -3.11 -12.88
CA MET A 122 12.85 -2.56 -13.67
C MET A 122 13.36 -1.86 -14.95
N LYS A 123 14.51 -1.16 -14.86
CA LYS A 123 15.14 -0.45 -15.98
C LYS A 123 16.08 -1.32 -16.82
N GLU A 124 16.19 -2.61 -16.52
CA GLU A 124 17.11 -3.54 -17.18
C GLU A 124 18.58 -3.11 -17.13
N VAL A 125 18.94 -2.38 -16.05
CA VAL A 125 20.32 -1.94 -15.80
C VAL A 125 21.07 -3.07 -15.11
N ASP A 126 22.15 -3.51 -15.71
CA ASP A 126 23.00 -4.57 -15.16
C ASP A 126 23.65 -4.12 -13.84
N THR A 127 23.30 -4.82 -12.76
CA THR A 127 23.82 -4.59 -11.41
C THR A 127 25.11 -5.35 -11.15
N GLU A 128 25.48 -6.30 -12.00
CA GLU A 128 26.68 -7.10 -11.87
C GLU A 128 27.77 -6.68 -12.87
N GLY A 129 29.00 -6.96 -12.53
CA GLY A 129 30.15 -6.70 -13.40
C GLY A 129 30.79 -5.30 -13.21
N MET A 130 32.09 -5.25 -13.51
CA MET A 130 32.97 -4.12 -13.19
C MET A 130 33.46 -3.36 -14.43
N SER A 131 32.92 -3.63 -15.63
CA SER A 131 33.36 -2.89 -16.81
C SER A 131 33.00 -1.41 -16.73
N THR A 132 33.84 -0.55 -17.26
CA THR A 132 33.65 0.92 -17.30
C THR A 132 32.26 1.30 -17.87
N LYS A 133 31.82 0.59 -18.92
CA LYS A 133 30.50 0.78 -19.54
C LYS A 133 29.37 0.52 -18.54
N LYS A 134 29.41 -0.64 -17.85
CA LYS A 134 28.38 -1.01 -16.85
C LYS A 134 28.36 -0.05 -15.66
N GLN A 135 29.52 0.38 -15.22
CA GLN A 135 29.62 1.39 -14.14
C GLN A 135 29.03 2.73 -14.56
N ALA A 136 29.27 3.19 -15.79
CA ALA A 136 28.70 4.44 -16.31
C ALA A 136 27.16 4.36 -16.36
N PHE A 137 26.57 3.26 -16.86
CA PHE A 137 25.11 3.10 -16.86
C PHE A 137 24.51 3.04 -15.45
N ARG A 138 25.16 2.32 -14.53
CA ARG A 138 24.68 2.30 -13.12
C ARG A 138 24.75 3.68 -12.46
N ARG A 139 25.79 4.46 -12.74
CA ARG A 139 25.91 5.83 -12.20
C ARG A 139 24.79 6.72 -12.76
N ALA A 140 24.55 6.68 -14.07
CA ALA A 140 23.43 7.41 -14.68
C ALA A 140 22.08 6.99 -14.09
N ALA A 141 21.86 5.67 -13.94
CA ALA A 141 20.64 5.14 -13.32
C ALA A 141 20.50 5.59 -11.85
N PHE A 142 21.59 5.69 -11.11
CA PHE A 142 21.58 6.18 -9.74
C PHE A 142 21.23 7.67 -9.65
N ASP A 143 21.81 8.48 -10.55
CA ASP A 143 21.49 9.92 -10.63
C ASP A 143 20.00 10.14 -10.95
N ASP A 144 19.41 9.32 -11.81
CA ASP A 144 17.98 9.35 -12.12
C ASP A 144 17.14 8.88 -10.93
N TYR A 145 17.54 7.80 -10.26
CA TYR A 145 16.87 7.30 -9.07
C TYR A 145 16.85 8.33 -7.94
N LEU A 146 17.96 9.05 -7.71
CA LEU A 146 18.02 10.13 -6.71
C LEU A 146 17.05 11.27 -7.01
N LYS A 147 16.79 11.56 -8.29
CA LYS A 147 15.85 12.62 -8.70
C LYS A 147 14.40 12.18 -8.62
N LEU A 148 14.10 10.96 -9.05
CA LEU A 148 12.73 10.46 -9.20
C LEU A 148 12.24 9.70 -7.96
N GLY A 149 13.16 9.12 -7.17
CA GLY A 149 12.80 8.27 -6.05
C GLY A 149 12.35 6.87 -6.46
N GLY A 150 11.89 6.10 -5.49
CA GLY A 150 11.55 4.69 -5.66
C GLY A 150 10.06 4.39 -5.87
N PHE A 151 9.18 5.38 -6.00
CA PHE A 151 7.76 5.09 -6.22
C PHE A 151 7.54 4.49 -7.61
N PRO A 152 6.96 3.26 -7.71
CA PRO A 152 6.84 2.56 -9.00
C PRO A 152 6.14 3.37 -10.07
N GLU A 153 5.07 4.04 -9.70
CA GLU A 153 4.20 4.79 -10.61
C GLU A 153 4.91 6.00 -11.24
N LEU A 154 5.89 6.62 -10.55
CA LEU A 154 6.71 7.70 -11.09
C LEU A 154 7.51 7.30 -12.33
N HIS A 155 7.83 6.02 -12.46
CA HIS A 155 8.62 5.51 -13.57
C HIS A 155 7.76 5.12 -14.79
N ILE A 156 6.43 5.17 -14.63
CA ILE A 156 5.44 4.86 -15.68
C ILE A 156 4.81 6.16 -16.20
N ILE A 157 4.57 7.13 -15.30
CA ILE A 157 3.89 8.40 -15.61
C ILE A 157 4.93 9.47 -15.94
N GLY A 158 4.77 10.16 -17.07
CA GLY A 158 5.71 11.22 -17.49
C GLY A 158 5.64 12.53 -16.69
N GLU A 159 4.58 12.77 -15.89
CA GLU A 159 4.34 14.01 -15.16
C GLU A 159 4.76 13.93 -13.68
N HIS A 160 6.05 13.81 -13.42
CA HIS A 160 6.61 13.57 -12.11
C HIS A 160 6.25 14.62 -11.05
N GLN A 161 6.31 15.91 -11.39
CA GLN A 161 6.06 16.97 -10.40
C GLN A 161 4.60 17.03 -9.94
N THR A 162 3.67 16.91 -10.87
CA THR A 162 2.23 16.88 -10.58
C THR A 162 1.89 15.68 -9.73
N TYR A 163 2.45 14.52 -10.08
CA TYR A 163 2.26 13.28 -9.30
C TYR A 163 2.74 13.41 -7.86
N VAL A 164 3.98 13.88 -7.64
CA VAL A 164 4.56 14.04 -6.29
C VAL A 164 3.75 15.03 -5.46
N LYS A 165 3.37 16.17 -6.04
CA LYS A 165 2.51 17.15 -5.35
C LYS A 165 1.18 16.51 -4.91
N ASN A 166 0.51 15.80 -5.81
CA ASN A 166 -0.75 15.12 -5.50
C ASN A 166 -0.58 14.03 -4.45
N LEU A 167 0.51 13.26 -4.52
CA LEU A 167 0.81 12.23 -3.53
C LEU A 167 1.02 12.83 -2.14
N VAL A 168 1.85 13.87 -2.03
CA VAL A 168 2.09 14.58 -0.76
C VAL A 168 0.78 15.16 -0.22
N SER A 169 0.01 15.86 -1.06
CA SER A 169 -1.28 16.43 -0.68
C SER A 169 -2.25 15.37 -0.15
N ASN A 170 -2.36 14.23 -0.86
CA ASN A 170 -3.21 13.12 -0.42
C ASN A 170 -2.76 12.50 0.91
N ILE A 171 -1.45 12.35 1.12
CA ILE A 171 -0.92 11.85 2.39
C ILE A 171 -1.24 12.83 3.52
N LEU A 172 -1.00 14.13 3.32
CA LEU A 172 -1.28 15.14 4.32
C LEU A 172 -2.77 15.19 4.68
N GLN A 173 -3.64 15.24 3.67
CA GLN A 173 -5.09 15.38 3.88
C GLN A 173 -5.74 14.10 4.41
N ARG A 174 -5.56 12.97 3.72
CA ARG A 174 -6.26 11.72 4.05
C ARG A 174 -5.60 10.95 5.19
N ASP A 175 -4.27 10.82 5.16
CA ASP A 175 -3.57 9.94 6.09
C ASP A 175 -3.21 10.66 7.40
N ILE A 176 -3.21 12.00 7.43
CA ILE A 176 -2.87 12.78 8.62
C ILE A 176 -4.04 13.66 9.08
N GLU A 177 -4.48 14.66 8.29
CA GLU A 177 -5.48 15.65 8.75
C GLU A 177 -6.82 15.02 9.11
N GLN A 178 -7.40 14.28 8.19
CA GLN A 178 -8.70 13.62 8.42
C GLN A 178 -8.62 12.61 9.55
N ARG A 179 -7.51 11.91 9.63
CA ARG A 179 -7.30 10.87 10.62
C ARG A 179 -7.13 11.40 12.04
N PHE A 180 -6.31 12.42 12.22
CA PHE A 180 -6.02 12.98 13.52
C PHE A 180 -6.96 14.16 13.87
N LYS A 181 -7.97 14.42 13.00
CA LYS A 181 -8.95 15.49 13.16
C LYS A 181 -8.29 16.83 13.46
N ILE A 182 -7.28 17.18 12.65
CA ILE A 182 -6.49 18.39 12.83
C ILE A 182 -7.37 19.61 12.63
N THR A 183 -7.45 20.47 13.64
CA THR A 183 -8.32 21.64 13.64
C THR A 183 -7.74 22.80 12.83
N TYR A 184 -6.42 22.98 12.85
CA TYR A 184 -5.72 24.09 12.18
C TYR A 184 -5.02 23.60 10.91
N GLN A 185 -5.81 23.27 9.88
CA GLN A 185 -5.33 22.67 8.64
C GLN A 185 -4.26 23.53 7.94
N ALA A 186 -4.50 24.83 7.76
CA ALA A 186 -3.55 25.72 7.09
C ALA A 186 -2.18 25.81 7.81
N THR A 187 -2.20 25.84 9.15
CA THR A 187 -0.96 25.85 9.94
C THR A 187 -0.23 24.52 9.84
N PHE A 188 -0.97 23.41 9.81
CA PHE A 188 -0.40 22.09 9.64
C PHE A 188 0.25 21.93 8.26
N GLU A 189 -0.41 22.38 7.18
CA GLU A 189 0.15 22.34 5.82
C GLU A 189 1.45 23.16 5.73
N GLN A 190 1.47 24.37 6.32
CA GLN A 190 2.67 25.20 6.37
C GLN A 190 3.82 24.51 7.11
N LEU A 191 3.52 23.88 8.25
CA LEU A 191 4.51 23.10 9.01
C LEU A 191 5.03 21.92 8.20
N ALA A 192 4.14 21.17 7.56
CA ALA A 192 4.51 20.02 6.73
C ALA A 192 5.42 20.44 5.58
N HIS A 193 5.08 21.51 4.87
CA HIS A 193 5.93 22.05 3.80
C HIS A 193 7.28 22.55 4.33
N HIS A 194 7.30 23.20 5.49
CA HIS A 194 8.55 23.62 6.11
C HIS A 194 9.45 22.43 6.44
N LEU A 195 8.89 21.38 7.06
CA LEU A 195 9.64 20.17 7.42
C LEU A 195 10.18 19.44 6.18
N LEU A 196 9.40 19.34 5.11
CA LEU A 196 9.85 18.73 3.85
C LEU A 196 10.99 19.51 3.19
N ASN A 197 11.02 20.85 3.33
CA ASN A 197 12.08 21.68 2.78
C ASN A 197 13.38 21.70 3.62
N VAL A 198 13.27 21.39 4.90
CA VAL A 198 14.41 21.40 5.85
C VAL A 198 14.93 19.99 6.12
N ALA A 199 14.20 18.95 5.72
CA ALA A 199 14.65 17.58 5.88
C ALA A 199 15.99 17.38 5.14
N PRO A 200 17.05 16.89 5.81
CA PRO A 200 18.32 16.61 5.14
C PRO A 200 18.11 15.51 4.10
N VAL A 201 18.63 15.75 2.92
CA VAL A 201 18.66 14.80 1.80
C VAL A 201 19.71 13.73 2.07
#